data_8110ee01a5793b0757bd32b264c8efe1
#
_entry.id   8110ee01a5793b0757bd32b264c8efe1
#
_cell.length_a   1.000
_cell.length_b   1.000
_cell.length_c   1.000
_cell.angle_alpha   90.00
_cell.angle_beta   90.00
_cell.angle_gamma   90.00
#
_symmetry.space_group_name_H-M   'P 1'
#
loop_
_entity.id
_entity.type
_entity.pdbx_description
1 polymer ?
#
loop_
_entity_poly.entity_id
_entity_poly.type
_entity_poly.pdbx_seq_one_letter_code
_entity_poly.pdbx_strand_id
1 'polypeptide(L)'
;MTVTGTGNAPDVVDVVALGESMVTFLPSRPGRLADVPAFHRSIGGAESNVACALAAAGHTTRWVSRVGADGFGDHLVEAIGAYGVDVSYVRRDPARPTGVYFRTAGDRAGDTHEVAYYRAGSAASAMSPAGVDLDAVRAGRVLHLSGITAALSPGCLDLLRELTTPRPGRPLISFDVNHRPGLWGEAYGPEVLLDLARRADIVFVGEDEAEEAWGITGGPVALREALPEPDLVVVKQGAQGAVALPAVRGQSCRWGDGGPPARAKPRVGEGGRDGTPPSPGCDTTPRPTATAPALKVDVVATTGAGDAFAAGFLSATLRDLPLTARLRHGHLAAAATLTAPGDLAAPPPRPLADRLAALDDPAWGRLRLGPGWTDADAEAAEEARTR
;
A
#
# COMPACT_ATOMS: atom_id res chain seq x y z
N MET A 1 -1.04 -43.85 3.41
CA MET A 1 -1.33 -43.12 4.65
C MET A 1 -1.69 -41.70 4.28
N THR A 2 -2.97 -41.39 4.30
CA THR A 2 -3.51 -40.07 4.01
C THR A 2 -3.33 -39.22 5.27
N VAL A 3 -2.40 -38.28 5.24
CA VAL A 3 -2.28 -37.28 6.31
C VAL A 3 -3.35 -36.20 6.05
N THR A 4 -4.46 -36.32 6.73
CA THR A 4 -5.46 -35.26 6.86
C THR A 4 -4.92 -34.24 7.86
N GLY A 5 -4.11 -33.29 7.38
CA GLY A 5 -3.78 -32.10 8.16
C GLY A 5 -5.04 -31.26 8.32
N THR A 6 -5.59 -31.19 9.51
CA THR A 6 -6.54 -30.17 9.92
C THR A 6 -5.76 -28.86 9.98
N GLY A 7 -5.62 -28.18 8.82
CA GLY A 7 -5.08 -26.83 8.80
C GLY A 7 -6.02 -25.91 9.59
N ASN A 8 -5.54 -25.35 10.70
CA ASN A 8 -6.23 -24.24 11.35
C ASN A 8 -6.43 -23.12 10.32
N ALA A 9 -7.59 -22.47 10.35
CA ALA A 9 -7.83 -21.29 9.54
C ALA A 9 -6.73 -20.24 9.83
N PRO A 10 -6.24 -19.52 8.81
CA PRO A 10 -5.20 -18.49 9.00
C PRO A 10 -5.67 -17.43 10.00
N ASP A 11 -4.77 -17.00 10.89
CA ASP A 11 -5.06 -15.90 11.80
C ASP A 11 -5.35 -14.61 11.01
N VAL A 12 -6.37 -13.86 11.45
CA VAL A 12 -6.74 -12.58 10.84
C VAL A 12 -5.76 -11.51 11.26
N VAL A 13 -5.09 -10.89 10.27
CA VAL A 13 -4.19 -9.75 10.46
C VAL A 13 -4.87 -8.42 10.11
N ASP A 14 -4.27 -7.29 10.48
CA ASP A 14 -4.81 -5.98 10.09
C ASP A 14 -4.75 -5.76 8.58
N VAL A 15 -3.60 -6.07 7.95
CA VAL A 15 -3.42 -5.90 6.50
C VAL A 15 -2.73 -7.12 5.89
N VAL A 16 -3.33 -7.64 4.82
CA VAL A 16 -2.65 -8.53 3.89
C VAL A 16 -2.24 -7.71 2.67
N ALA A 17 -0.98 -7.79 2.26
CA ALA A 17 -0.49 -7.22 1.02
C ALA A 17 -0.09 -8.35 0.07
N LEU A 18 -0.58 -8.31 -1.17
CA LEU A 18 -0.27 -9.35 -2.17
C LEU A 18 0.34 -8.72 -3.41
N GLY A 19 1.57 -9.12 -3.74
CA GLY A 19 2.26 -8.63 -4.93
C GLY A 19 3.73 -9.01 -4.97
N GLU A 20 4.44 -8.55 -6.01
CA GLU A 20 5.85 -8.81 -6.21
C GLU A 20 6.72 -7.90 -5.34
N SER A 21 7.71 -8.49 -4.69
CA SER A 21 8.89 -7.77 -4.20
C SER A 21 10.12 -8.20 -4.98
N MET A 22 11.04 -7.28 -5.18
CA MET A 22 12.30 -7.49 -5.90
C MET A 22 13.48 -7.10 -5.02
N VAL A 23 14.63 -7.70 -5.28
CA VAL A 23 15.88 -7.16 -4.75
C VAL A 23 16.25 -5.94 -5.57
N THR A 24 16.44 -4.81 -4.92
CA THR A 24 16.92 -3.58 -5.54
C THR A 24 18.41 -3.36 -5.29
N PHE A 25 19.08 -2.86 -6.30
CA PHE A 25 20.50 -2.54 -6.25
C PHE A 25 20.66 -1.02 -6.36
N LEU A 26 21.04 -0.42 -5.23
CA LEU A 26 21.26 1.02 -5.09
C LEU A 26 22.73 1.33 -5.38
N PRO A 27 23.05 2.36 -6.18
CA PRO A 27 24.42 2.67 -6.56
C PRO A 27 25.22 3.15 -5.35
N SER A 28 26.49 2.75 -5.29
CA SER A 28 27.43 3.19 -4.25
C SER A 28 27.84 4.68 -4.39
N ARG A 29 27.59 5.30 -5.55
CA ARG A 29 27.80 6.72 -5.85
C ARG A 29 26.85 7.17 -6.96
N PRO A 30 26.54 8.48 -7.08
CA PRO A 30 25.81 9.02 -8.22
C PRO A 30 26.53 8.74 -9.55
N GLY A 31 25.75 8.56 -10.62
CA GLY A 31 26.25 8.30 -11.97
C GLY A 31 25.30 7.40 -12.76
N ARG A 32 25.58 7.22 -14.07
CA ARG A 32 24.84 6.29 -14.93
C ARG A 32 25.08 4.85 -14.46
N LEU A 33 24.13 3.95 -14.69
CA LEU A 33 24.28 2.53 -14.32
C LEU A 33 25.56 1.90 -14.93
N ALA A 34 25.97 2.34 -16.13
CA ALA A 34 27.17 1.87 -16.79
C ALA A 34 28.48 2.26 -16.06
N ASP A 35 28.47 3.31 -15.24
CA ASP A 35 29.67 3.92 -14.65
C ASP A 35 29.77 3.65 -13.14
N VAL A 36 28.71 3.08 -12.52
CA VAL A 36 28.68 2.76 -11.09
C VAL A 36 29.49 1.51 -10.80
N PRO A 37 30.53 1.58 -9.93
CA PRO A 37 31.44 0.45 -9.72
C PRO A 37 30.90 -0.61 -8.77
N ALA A 38 29.93 -0.26 -7.92
CA ALA A 38 29.35 -1.16 -6.92
C ALA A 38 27.92 -0.76 -6.55
N PHE A 39 27.16 -1.72 -6.04
CA PHE A 39 25.78 -1.52 -5.62
C PHE A 39 25.55 -2.08 -4.22
N HIS A 40 24.71 -1.41 -3.45
CA HIS A 40 24.19 -1.91 -2.19
C HIS A 40 22.86 -2.61 -2.43
N ARG A 41 22.70 -3.81 -1.88
CA ARG A 41 21.47 -4.59 -1.96
C ARG A 41 20.44 -4.05 -0.98
N SER A 42 19.21 -3.90 -1.44
CA SER A 42 18.03 -3.52 -0.66
C SER A 42 16.80 -4.29 -1.17
N ILE A 43 15.62 -3.94 -0.71
CA ILE A 43 14.35 -4.52 -1.14
C ILE A 43 13.44 -3.43 -1.69
N GLY A 44 12.55 -3.79 -2.62
CA GLY A 44 11.54 -2.89 -3.14
C GLY A 44 10.40 -3.65 -3.82
N GLY A 45 9.19 -3.22 -3.53
CA GLY A 45 7.96 -3.76 -4.10
C GLY A 45 6.79 -2.99 -3.51
N ALA A 46 5.83 -2.56 -4.34
CA ALA A 46 4.77 -1.67 -3.93
C ALA A 46 4.01 -2.21 -2.70
N GLU A 47 3.55 -3.45 -2.79
CA GLU A 47 2.73 -4.07 -1.74
C GLU A 47 3.58 -4.45 -0.51
N SER A 48 4.79 -4.94 -0.71
CA SER A 48 5.70 -5.26 0.41
C SER A 48 6.17 -4.02 1.15
N ASN A 49 6.37 -2.89 0.46
CA ASN A 49 6.68 -1.60 1.08
C ASN A 49 5.55 -1.15 2.01
N VAL A 50 4.29 -1.27 1.56
CA VAL A 50 3.12 -0.98 2.40
C VAL A 50 3.07 -1.91 3.61
N ALA A 51 3.31 -3.22 3.44
CA ALA A 51 3.31 -4.18 4.55
C ALA A 51 4.39 -3.85 5.58
N CYS A 52 5.62 -3.57 5.14
CA CYS A 52 6.74 -3.21 6.02
C CYS A 52 6.48 -1.91 6.78
N ALA A 53 5.99 -0.87 6.10
CA ALA A 53 5.69 0.41 6.73
C ALA A 53 4.56 0.28 7.77
N LEU A 54 3.52 -0.52 7.48
CA LEU A 54 2.44 -0.79 8.42
C LEU A 54 2.89 -1.62 9.62
N ALA A 55 3.74 -2.64 9.41
CA ALA A 55 4.32 -3.43 10.49
C ALA A 55 5.16 -2.54 11.42
N ALA A 56 6.02 -1.68 10.86
CA ALA A 56 6.80 -0.71 11.63
C ALA A 56 5.92 0.31 12.38
N ALA A 57 4.71 0.63 11.85
CA ALA A 57 3.72 1.45 12.55
C ALA A 57 2.91 0.68 13.62
N GLY A 58 3.21 -0.60 13.86
CA GLY A 58 2.63 -1.43 14.91
C GLY A 58 1.33 -2.15 14.53
N HIS A 59 1.06 -2.35 13.24
CA HIS A 59 -0.03 -3.17 12.74
C HIS A 59 0.43 -4.60 12.46
N THR A 60 -0.48 -5.57 12.59
CA THR A 60 -0.22 -6.94 12.16
C THR A 60 -0.38 -7.02 10.64
N THR A 61 0.69 -7.45 9.94
CA THR A 61 0.70 -7.50 8.48
C THR A 61 1.16 -8.84 7.96
N ARG A 62 0.68 -9.22 6.78
CA ARG A 62 1.09 -10.42 6.04
C ARG A 62 1.42 -10.06 4.61
N TRP A 63 2.54 -10.56 4.11
CA TRP A 63 2.88 -10.48 2.71
C TRP A 63 2.69 -11.83 2.03
N VAL A 64 1.85 -11.87 1.00
CA VAL A 64 1.61 -13.06 0.18
C VAL A 64 2.24 -12.83 -1.18
N SER A 65 3.13 -13.73 -1.57
CA SER A 65 3.89 -13.59 -2.81
C SER A 65 4.47 -14.93 -3.26
N ARG A 66 5.25 -14.86 -4.34
CA ARG A 66 6.06 -15.97 -4.82
C ARG A 66 7.45 -15.45 -5.20
N VAL A 67 8.50 -16.07 -4.67
CA VAL A 67 9.91 -15.74 -4.92
C VAL A 67 10.63 -16.97 -5.45
N GLY A 68 11.75 -16.78 -6.11
CA GLY A 68 12.61 -17.87 -6.53
C GLY A 68 13.15 -18.70 -5.35
N ALA A 69 13.43 -19.98 -5.57
CA ALA A 69 14.22 -20.78 -4.65
C ALA A 69 15.71 -20.47 -4.84
N ASP A 70 16.06 -19.20 -4.68
CA ASP A 70 17.39 -18.63 -4.89
C ASP A 70 17.78 -17.68 -3.75
N GLY A 71 19.06 -17.26 -3.69
CA GLY A 71 19.55 -16.40 -2.62
C GLY A 71 18.92 -15.00 -2.57
N PHE A 72 18.33 -14.52 -3.67
CA PHE A 72 17.58 -13.26 -3.67
C PHE A 72 16.19 -13.45 -3.05
N GLY A 73 15.52 -14.58 -3.31
CA GLY A 73 14.29 -14.94 -2.64
C GLY A 73 14.46 -15.12 -1.14
N ASP A 74 15.57 -15.74 -0.71
CA ASP A 74 15.92 -15.86 0.72
C ASP A 74 16.06 -14.48 1.35
N HIS A 75 16.83 -13.60 0.70
CA HIS A 75 17.00 -12.22 1.16
C HIS A 75 15.68 -11.45 1.31
N LEU A 76 14.78 -11.56 0.34
CA LEU A 76 13.49 -10.85 0.42
C LEU A 76 12.68 -11.32 1.61
N VAL A 77 12.56 -12.63 1.80
CA VAL A 77 11.77 -13.20 2.91
C VAL A 77 12.36 -12.83 4.26
N GLU A 78 13.68 -12.91 4.40
CA GLU A 78 14.39 -12.51 5.64
C GLU A 78 14.25 -11.01 5.91
N ALA A 79 14.50 -10.17 4.91
CA ALA A 79 14.48 -8.72 5.06
C ALA A 79 13.06 -8.19 5.36
N ILE A 80 12.04 -8.69 4.65
CA ILE A 80 10.64 -8.30 4.89
C ILE A 80 10.17 -8.84 6.25
N GLY A 81 10.52 -10.08 6.59
CA GLY A 81 10.23 -10.67 7.90
C GLY A 81 10.85 -9.90 9.07
N ALA A 82 12.04 -9.30 8.87
CA ALA A 82 12.70 -8.48 9.88
C ALA A 82 11.92 -7.21 10.28
N TYR A 83 11.01 -6.72 9.42
CA TYR A 83 10.05 -5.66 9.78
C TYR A 83 8.89 -6.15 10.65
N GLY A 84 8.78 -7.45 10.92
CA GLY A 84 7.66 -8.05 11.66
C GLY A 84 6.48 -8.44 10.77
N VAL A 85 6.67 -8.49 9.45
CA VAL A 85 5.66 -8.96 8.49
C VAL A 85 5.59 -10.49 8.52
N ASP A 86 4.38 -11.07 8.59
CA ASP A 86 4.18 -12.51 8.38
C ASP A 86 4.46 -12.88 6.92
N VAL A 87 5.53 -13.63 6.71
CA VAL A 87 6.01 -14.11 5.40
C VAL A 87 5.76 -15.61 5.19
N SER A 88 5.00 -16.26 6.08
CA SER A 88 4.78 -17.72 6.06
C SER A 88 4.01 -18.21 4.83
N TYR A 89 3.32 -17.30 4.13
CA TYR A 89 2.58 -17.58 2.90
C TYR A 89 3.32 -17.16 1.62
N VAL A 90 4.63 -16.88 1.71
CA VAL A 90 5.46 -16.68 0.53
C VAL A 90 5.92 -18.02 -0.03
N ARG A 91 5.55 -18.30 -1.28
CA ARG A 91 5.92 -19.56 -1.94
C ARG A 91 7.28 -19.46 -2.60
N ARG A 92 8.06 -20.55 -2.55
CA ARG A 92 9.33 -20.70 -3.26
C ARG A 92 9.11 -21.39 -4.60
N ASP A 93 9.60 -20.78 -5.68
CA ASP A 93 9.54 -21.34 -7.04
C ASP A 93 10.91 -21.93 -7.42
N PRO A 94 11.02 -23.25 -7.64
CA PRO A 94 12.30 -23.87 -8.04
C PRO A 94 12.68 -23.63 -9.51
N ALA A 95 11.75 -23.15 -10.34
CA ALA A 95 11.92 -23.02 -11.78
C ALA A 95 12.06 -21.58 -12.26
N ARG A 96 11.69 -20.59 -11.44
CA ARG A 96 11.66 -19.17 -11.82
C ARG A 96 12.51 -18.34 -10.87
N PRO A 97 13.26 -17.34 -11.37
CA PRO A 97 14.10 -16.49 -10.54
C PRO A 97 13.28 -15.47 -9.74
N THR A 98 13.88 -14.97 -8.70
CA THR A 98 13.43 -13.76 -8.02
C THR A 98 13.71 -12.54 -8.92
N GLY A 99 12.76 -11.62 -9.05
CA GLY A 99 12.95 -10.38 -9.78
C GLY A 99 13.99 -9.48 -9.10
N VAL A 100 14.77 -8.77 -9.90
CA VAL A 100 15.73 -7.77 -9.42
C VAL A 100 15.65 -6.51 -10.27
N TYR A 101 16.07 -5.38 -9.70
CA TYR A 101 16.25 -4.16 -10.49
C TYR A 101 17.42 -3.32 -9.96
N PHE A 102 17.97 -2.52 -10.87
CA PHE A 102 19.03 -1.55 -10.61
C PHE A 102 18.47 -0.16 -10.86
N ARG A 103 18.85 0.80 -10.06
CA ARG A 103 18.53 2.21 -10.30
C ARG A 103 19.70 3.12 -9.99
N THR A 104 19.73 4.27 -10.64
CA THR A 104 20.65 5.35 -10.29
C THR A 104 20.22 6.05 -9.00
N ALA A 105 21.14 6.77 -8.37
CA ALA A 105 20.81 7.74 -7.34
C ALA A 105 20.29 9.01 -8.02
N GLY A 106 19.19 9.56 -7.52
CA GLY A 106 18.67 10.84 -8.01
C GLY A 106 17.16 10.87 -8.17
N ASP A 107 16.66 12.06 -8.42
CA ASP A 107 15.25 12.35 -8.67
C ASP A 107 14.86 11.90 -10.08
N ARG A 108 13.60 11.45 -10.26
CA ARG A 108 13.00 11.15 -11.56
C ARG A 108 12.98 12.36 -12.51
N ALA A 109 13.10 13.57 -11.96
CA ALA A 109 13.15 14.81 -12.74
C ALA A 109 14.53 15.12 -13.35
N GLY A 110 15.59 14.36 -13.01
CA GLY A 110 16.93 14.55 -13.55
C GLY A 110 17.19 13.71 -14.79
N ASP A 111 17.92 14.26 -15.78
CA ASP A 111 18.32 13.61 -17.05
C ASP A 111 19.15 12.31 -16.86
N THR A 112 19.49 11.93 -15.63
CA THR A 112 20.33 10.78 -15.29
C THR A 112 19.59 9.68 -14.54
N HIS A 113 18.25 9.75 -14.40
CA HIS A 113 17.49 8.72 -13.72
C HIS A 113 17.33 7.49 -14.63
N GLU A 114 18.03 6.41 -14.29
CA GLU A 114 17.94 5.13 -15.00
C GLU A 114 17.39 4.05 -14.04
N VAL A 115 16.49 3.20 -14.54
CA VAL A 115 16.04 2.00 -13.84
C VAL A 115 16.08 0.83 -14.82
N ALA A 116 16.80 -0.24 -14.48
CA ALA A 116 16.88 -1.45 -15.26
C ALA A 116 16.21 -2.61 -14.50
N TYR A 117 15.08 -3.09 -15.03
CA TYR A 117 14.32 -4.20 -14.47
C TYR A 117 14.70 -5.53 -15.08
N TYR A 118 14.94 -6.53 -14.25
CA TYR A 118 15.14 -7.93 -14.63
C TYR A 118 14.09 -8.77 -13.89
N ARG A 119 12.83 -8.67 -14.32
CA ARG A 119 11.65 -9.31 -13.71
C ARG A 119 10.80 -10.12 -14.66
N ALA A 120 11.08 -10.09 -15.96
CA ALA A 120 10.34 -10.86 -16.94
C ALA A 120 10.45 -12.36 -16.61
N GLY A 121 9.31 -13.05 -16.44
CA GLY A 121 9.28 -14.44 -16.04
C GLY A 121 9.70 -14.72 -14.59
N SER A 122 9.71 -13.71 -13.73
CA SER A 122 9.98 -13.86 -12.29
C SER A 122 9.02 -14.86 -11.63
N ALA A 123 9.40 -15.37 -10.47
CA ALA A 123 8.55 -16.25 -9.68
C ALA A 123 7.20 -15.60 -9.34
N ALA A 124 7.19 -14.30 -9.02
CA ALA A 124 5.97 -13.55 -8.73
C ALA A 124 5.02 -13.48 -9.94
N SER A 125 5.55 -13.41 -11.17
CA SER A 125 4.72 -13.43 -12.39
C SER A 125 3.95 -14.75 -12.60
N ALA A 126 4.26 -15.80 -11.84
CA ALA A 126 3.55 -17.07 -11.84
C ALA A 126 2.45 -17.19 -10.79
N MET A 127 2.15 -16.11 -10.05
CA MET A 127 0.99 -16.08 -9.17
C MET A 127 -0.32 -16.23 -9.96
N SER A 128 -1.27 -16.96 -9.40
CA SER A 128 -2.59 -17.21 -9.99
C SER A 128 -3.57 -17.62 -8.90
N PRO A 129 -4.89 -17.64 -9.14
CA PRO A 129 -5.87 -18.13 -8.15
C PRO A 129 -5.58 -19.52 -7.61
N ALA A 130 -5.11 -20.45 -8.46
CA ALA A 130 -4.70 -21.79 -8.05
C ALA A 130 -3.30 -21.83 -7.40
N GLY A 131 -2.50 -20.78 -7.60
CA GLY A 131 -1.09 -20.70 -7.19
C GLY A 131 -0.88 -20.07 -5.81
N VAL A 132 -1.86 -19.45 -5.19
CA VAL A 132 -1.78 -18.81 -3.88
C VAL A 132 -2.79 -19.41 -2.90
N ASP A 133 -2.55 -19.21 -1.61
CA ASP A 133 -3.53 -19.57 -0.57
C ASP A 133 -4.55 -18.43 -0.43
N LEU A 134 -5.72 -18.59 -1.06
CA LEU A 134 -6.77 -17.58 -1.08
C LEU A 134 -7.37 -17.31 0.30
N ASP A 135 -7.38 -18.28 1.21
CA ASP A 135 -7.88 -18.11 2.56
C ASP A 135 -6.90 -17.24 3.36
N ALA A 136 -5.60 -17.45 3.22
CA ALA A 136 -4.58 -16.61 3.82
C ALA A 136 -4.60 -15.18 3.29
N VAL A 137 -4.83 -15.00 1.97
CA VAL A 137 -4.98 -13.67 1.35
C VAL A 137 -6.21 -12.94 1.88
N ARG A 138 -7.30 -13.67 2.12
CA ARG A 138 -8.57 -13.09 2.62
C ARG A 138 -8.60 -12.90 4.14
N ALA A 139 -7.64 -13.46 4.87
CA ALA A 139 -7.57 -13.37 6.33
C ALA A 139 -6.97 -12.05 6.82
N GLY A 140 -7.46 -10.94 6.31
CA GLY A 140 -7.09 -9.58 6.72
C GLY A 140 -8.31 -8.69 6.89
N ARG A 141 -8.19 -7.61 7.68
CA ARG A 141 -9.20 -6.54 7.71
C ARG A 141 -9.16 -5.74 6.41
N VAL A 142 -7.96 -5.53 5.88
CA VAL A 142 -7.67 -4.88 4.59
C VAL A 142 -6.83 -5.83 3.75
N LEU A 143 -7.17 -5.93 2.46
CA LEU A 143 -6.31 -6.52 1.43
C LEU A 143 -5.80 -5.38 0.54
N HIS A 144 -4.50 -5.14 0.57
CA HIS A 144 -3.84 -4.14 -0.27
C HIS A 144 -3.25 -4.76 -1.52
N LEU A 145 -3.57 -4.20 -2.67
CA LEU A 145 -3.20 -4.64 -4.02
C LEU A 145 -2.71 -3.44 -4.83
N SER A 146 -1.94 -3.68 -5.88
CA SER A 146 -1.56 -2.65 -6.85
C SER A 146 -1.74 -3.09 -8.30
N GLY A 147 -1.82 -2.11 -9.19
CA GLY A 147 -1.88 -2.33 -10.63
C GLY A 147 -0.63 -2.99 -11.20
N ILE A 148 0.51 -2.86 -10.54
CA ILE A 148 1.76 -3.53 -10.94
C ILE A 148 1.56 -5.04 -10.99
N THR A 149 0.96 -5.62 -9.96
CA THR A 149 0.73 -7.07 -9.88
C THR A 149 -0.16 -7.55 -11.03
N ALA A 150 -1.20 -6.80 -11.43
CA ALA A 150 -2.05 -7.13 -12.57
C ALA A 150 -1.26 -7.21 -13.89
N ALA A 151 -0.25 -6.35 -14.07
CA ALA A 151 0.55 -6.25 -15.27
C ALA A 151 1.62 -7.35 -15.42
N LEU A 152 1.89 -8.14 -14.38
CA LEU A 152 2.96 -9.16 -14.40
C LEU A 152 2.65 -10.33 -15.34
N SER A 153 1.39 -10.77 -15.40
CA SER A 153 0.95 -11.88 -16.23
C SER A 153 -0.58 -11.99 -16.26
N PRO A 154 -1.14 -12.75 -17.25
CA PRO A 154 -2.56 -13.11 -17.24
C PRO A 154 -3.01 -13.78 -15.94
N GLY A 155 -2.19 -14.70 -15.39
CA GLY A 155 -2.49 -15.38 -14.12
C GLY A 155 -2.57 -14.42 -12.92
N CYS A 156 -1.70 -13.41 -12.87
CA CYS A 156 -1.75 -12.37 -11.86
C CYS A 156 -3.00 -11.49 -12.02
N LEU A 157 -3.37 -11.13 -13.26
CA LEU A 157 -4.60 -10.40 -13.53
C LEU A 157 -5.85 -11.17 -13.09
N ASP A 158 -5.92 -12.47 -13.42
CA ASP A 158 -7.03 -13.32 -13.01
C ASP A 158 -7.11 -13.46 -11.48
N LEU A 159 -5.95 -13.50 -10.82
CA LEU A 159 -5.87 -13.48 -9.35
C LEU A 159 -6.47 -12.20 -8.76
N LEU A 160 -6.10 -11.03 -9.29
CA LEU A 160 -6.66 -9.77 -8.81
C LEU A 160 -8.17 -9.67 -9.09
N ARG A 161 -8.64 -10.14 -10.23
CA ARG A 161 -10.07 -10.22 -10.54
C ARG A 161 -10.83 -11.11 -9.55
N GLU A 162 -10.30 -12.29 -9.22
CA GLU A 162 -10.86 -13.19 -8.20
C GLU A 162 -10.93 -12.53 -6.82
N LEU A 163 -9.84 -11.86 -6.40
CA LEU A 163 -9.73 -11.23 -5.09
C LEU A 163 -10.64 -10.01 -4.94
N THR A 164 -10.86 -9.26 -6.01
CA THR A 164 -11.71 -8.06 -6.02
C THR A 164 -13.19 -8.38 -6.27
N THR A 165 -13.53 -9.62 -6.62
CA THR A 165 -14.92 -10.05 -6.81
C THR A 165 -15.72 -9.87 -5.52
N PRO A 166 -16.90 -9.20 -5.57
CA PRO A 166 -17.76 -9.02 -4.41
C PRO A 166 -18.21 -10.35 -3.82
N ARG A 167 -18.03 -10.51 -2.49
CA ARG A 167 -18.48 -11.68 -1.73
C ARG A 167 -18.73 -11.31 -0.26
N PRO A 168 -19.64 -12.00 0.44
CA PRO A 168 -19.81 -11.79 1.89
C PRO A 168 -18.51 -12.06 2.65
N GLY A 169 -18.17 -11.19 3.60
CA GLY A 169 -17.02 -11.37 4.47
C GLY A 169 -15.66 -11.17 3.81
N ARG A 170 -15.58 -10.62 2.56
CA ARG A 170 -14.28 -10.24 1.99
C ARG A 170 -13.64 -9.10 2.79
N PRO A 171 -12.31 -9.04 2.87
CA PRO A 171 -11.61 -7.88 3.45
C PRO A 171 -11.97 -6.60 2.66
N LEU A 172 -11.72 -5.46 3.27
CA LEU A 172 -11.70 -4.19 2.57
C LEU A 172 -10.59 -4.23 1.51
N ILE A 173 -10.93 -3.94 0.26
CA ILE A 173 -9.95 -3.88 -0.82
C ILE A 173 -9.40 -2.47 -0.95
N SER A 174 -8.10 -2.34 -0.70
CA SER A 174 -7.30 -1.15 -0.99
C SER A 174 -6.51 -1.39 -2.28
N PHE A 175 -6.65 -0.53 -3.26
CA PHE A 175 -6.01 -0.66 -4.56
C PHE A 175 -5.23 0.61 -4.92
N ASP A 176 -3.93 0.50 -5.14
CA ASP A 176 -3.13 1.57 -5.74
C ASP A 176 -3.01 1.31 -7.25
N VAL A 177 -3.47 2.25 -8.04
CA VAL A 177 -3.44 2.17 -9.52
C VAL A 177 -2.02 1.94 -10.00
N ASN A 178 -1.06 2.67 -9.46
CA ASN A 178 0.38 2.45 -9.60
C ASN A 178 0.78 2.12 -11.05
N HIS A 179 0.25 2.93 -12.00
CA HIS A 179 0.47 2.73 -13.43
C HIS A 179 1.96 2.82 -13.78
N ARG A 180 2.44 1.85 -14.56
CA ARG A 180 3.82 1.80 -15.06
C ARG A 180 3.76 1.44 -16.55
N PRO A 181 3.86 2.40 -17.47
CA PRO A 181 3.68 2.18 -18.90
C PRO A 181 4.50 1.01 -19.44
N GLY A 182 5.74 0.86 -19.00
CA GLY A 182 6.64 -0.20 -19.44
C GLY A 182 6.26 -1.63 -19.04
N LEU A 183 5.23 -1.81 -18.20
CA LEU A 183 4.73 -3.14 -17.83
C LEU A 183 3.52 -3.58 -18.68
N TRP A 184 2.82 -2.64 -19.31
CA TRP A 184 1.62 -2.93 -20.09
C TRP A 184 2.02 -3.20 -21.56
N GLY A 185 1.86 -4.46 -21.98
CA GLY A 185 2.03 -4.83 -23.38
C GLY A 185 0.76 -4.58 -24.20
N GLU A 186 0.83 -4.83 -25.51
CA GLU A 186 -0.31 -4.63 -26.43
C GLU A 186 -1.56 -5.47 -26.12
N ALA A 187 -1.39 -6.57 -25.37
CA ALA A 187 -2.50 -7.50 -25.06
C ALA A 187 -3.48 -7.00 -23.98
N TYR A 188 -3.03 -6.14 -23.09
CA TYR A 188 -3.83 -5.61 -21.98
C TYR A 188 -3.54 -4.11 -21.84
N GLY A 189 -4.55 -3.30 -22.11
CA GLY A 189 -4.46 -1.87 -21.95
C GLY A 189 -4.68 -1.42 -20.51
N PRO A 190 -4.41 -0.13 -20.21
CA PRO A 190 -4.63 0.44 -18.87
C PRO A 190 -6.10 0.48 -18.45
N GLU A 191 -7.07 0.20 -19.34
CA GLU A 191 -8.49 0.03 -19.00
C GLU A 191 -8.73 -1.09 -17.98
N VAL A 192 -7.86 -2.10 -17.96
CA VAL A 192 -7.90 -3.17 -16.94
C VAL A 192 -7.69 -2.59 -15.54
N LEU A 193 -6.83 -1.58 -15.39
CA LEU A 193 -6.65 -0.88 -14.11
C LEU A 193 -7.90 -0.15 -13.66
N LEU A 194 -8.64 0.46 -14.59
CA LEU A 194 -9.90 1.12 -14.29
C LEU A 194 -10.96 0.12 -13.81
N ASP A 195 -11.05 -1.07 -14.46
CA ASP A 195 -11.95 -2.14 -14.02
C ASP A 195 -11.60 -2.64 -12.62
N LEU A 196 -10.32 -2.87 -12.31
CA LEU A 196 -9.87 -3.28 -10.98
C LEU A 196 -10.12 -2.19 -9.92
N ALA A 197 -9.86 -0.92 -10.25
CA ALA A 197 -10.09 0.21 -9.36
C ALA A 197 -11.58 0.32 -9.00
N ARG A 198 -12.50 0.14 -9.96
CA ARG A 198 -13.95 0.14 -9.72
C ARG A 198 -14.44 -0.97 -8.78
N ARG A 199 -13.67 -2.05 -8.64
CA ARG A 199 -13.98 -3.19 -7.75
C ARG A 199 -13.42 -3.02 -6.34
N ALA A 200 -12.57 -2.02 -6.12
CA ALA A 200 -11.96 -1.73 -4.83
C ALA A 200 -12.88 -0.88 -3.94
N ASP A 201 -12.60 -0.87 -2.65
CA ASP A 201 -13.30 -0.04 -1.66
C ASP A 201 -12.56 1.28 -1.44
N ILE A 202 -11.21 1.24 -1.41
CA ILE A 202 -10.35 2.43 -1.38
C ILE A 202 -9.42 2.38 -2.60
N VAL A 203 -9.39 3.45 -3.37
CA VAL A 203 -8.49 3.60 -4.53
C VAL A 203 -7.51 4.74 -4.28
N PHE A 204 -6.23 4.46 -4.47
CA PHE A 204 -5.17 5.47 -4.56
C PHE A 204 -4.81 5.65 -6.04
N VAL A 205 -4.73 6.89 -6.50
CA VAL A 205 -4.37 7.22 -7.88
C VAL A 205 -3.68 8.58 -7.94
N GLY A 206 -2.63 8.71 -8.77
CA GLY A 206 -2.03 9.98 -9.13
C GLY A 206 -2.82 10.66 -10.24
N GLU A 207 -2.90 12.00 -10.25
CA GLU A 207 -3.50 12.72 -11.38
C GLU A 207 -2.73 12.46 -12.67
N ASP A 208 -1.40 12.47 -12.61
CA ASP A 208 -0.50 12.13 -13.71
C ASP A 208 -0.67 10.68 -14.18
N GLU A 209 -0.82 9.74 -13.25
CA GLU A 209 -1.11 8.34 -13.57
C GLU A 209 -2.43 8.17 -14.31
N ALA A 210 -3.47 8.89 -13.90
CA ALA A 210 -4.79 8.82 -14.52
C ALA A 210 -4.84 9.49 -15.90
N GLU A 211 -4.11 10.59 -16.07
CA GLU A 211 -3.96 11.23 -17.38
C GLU A 211 -3.21 10.30 -18.35
N GLU A 212 -2.10 9.71 -17.92
CA GLU A 212 -1.30 8.80 -18.73
C GLU A 212 -2.04 7.49 -19.05
N ALA A 213 -2.71 6.88 -18.07
CA ALA A 213 -3.37 5.58 -18.22
C ALA A 213 -4.72 5.69 -18.94
N TRP A 214 -5.50 6.73 -18.67
CA TRP A 214 -6.90 6.80 -19.08
C TRP A 214 -7.27 8.07 -19.84
N GLY A 215 -6.35 9.02 -20.00
CA GLY A 215 -6.62 10.33 -20.58
C GLY A 215 -7.57 11.18 -19.74
N ILE A 216 -7.74 10.86 -18.45
CA ILE A 216 -8.63 11.61 -17.56
C ILE A 216 -7.90 12.87 -17.10
N THR A 217 -8.36 14.00 -17.60
CA THR A 217 -7.95 15.35 -17.19
C THR A 217 -9.11 16.02 -16.45
N GLY A 218 -8.84 17.04 -15.64
CA GLY A 218 -9.89 17.76 -14.88
C GLY A 218 -9.85 17.47 -13.37
N GLY A 219 -8.79 16.81 -12.93
CA GLY A 219 -8.45 16.69 -11.52
C GLY A 219 -9.33 15.72 -10.71
N PRO A 220 -9.37 15.90 -9.38
CA PRO A 220 -10.02 14.95 -8.48
C PRO A 220 -11.50 14.71 -8.76
N VAL A 221 -12.23 15.74 -9.24
CA VAL A 221 -13.67 15.61 -9.54
C VAL A 221 -13.90 14.69 -10.73
N ALA A 222 -13.15 14.88 -11.82
CA ALA A 222 -13.25 14.03 -13.01
C ALA A 222 -12.86 12.57 -12.68
N LEU A 223 -11.86 12.37 -11.83
CA LEU A 223 -11.49 11.04 -11.34
C LEU A 223 -12.58 10.39 -10.50
N ARG A 224 -13.26 11.16 -9.63
CA ARG A 224 -14.40 10.64 -8.87
C ARG A 224 -15.56 10.23 -9.78
N GLU A 225 -15.82 11.00 -10.84
CA GLU A 225 -16.86 10.69 -11.85
C GLU A 225 -16.51 9.42 -12.64
N ALA A 226 -15.24 9.20 -12.97
CA ALA A 226 -14.77 7.99 -13.65
C ALA A 226 -14.76 6.74 -12.76
N LEU A 227 -14.67 6.91 -11.45
CA LEU A 227 -14.64 5.87 -10.42
C LEU A 227 -15.83 6.03 -9.45
N PRO A 228 -17.09 5.85 -9.87
CA PRO A 228 -18.24 6.04 -8.98
C PRO A 228 -18.43 4.92 -7.96
N GLU A 229 -17.88 3.72 -8.17
CA GLU A 229 -18.14 2.54 -7.35
C GLU A 229 -17.34 2.49 -6.03
N PRO A 230 -16.04 2.89 -5.97
CA PRO A 230 -15.27 2.84 -4.73
C PRO A 230 -15.88 3.71 -3.62
N ASP A 231 -15.88 3.20 -2.38
CA ASP A 231 -16.32 3.99 -1.22
C ASP A 231 -15.47 5.24 -1.01
N LEU A 232 -14.19 5.19 -1.43
CA LEU A 232 -13.25 6.29 -1.29
C LEU A 232 -12.23 6.31 -2.43
N VAL A 233 -12.08 7.45 -3.09
CA VAL A 233 -10.99 7.72 -4.03
C VAL A 233 -10.04 8.72 -3.41
N VAL A 234 -8.76 8.37 -3.33
CA VAL A 234 -7.68 9.21 -2.81
C VAL A 234 -6.79 9.61 -3.99
N VAL A 235 -6.88 10.88 -4.37
CA VAL A 235 -6.13 11.44 -5.51
C VAL A 235 -4.86 12.09 -5.00
N LYS A 236 -3.73 11.59 -5.47
CA LYS A 236 -2.38 12.12 -5.20
C LYS A 236 -2.07 13.19 -6.25
N GLN A 237 -1.73 14.42 -5.81
CA GLN A 237 -1.45 15.58 -6.66
C GLN A 237 0.00 16.06 -6.55
N GLY A 238 0.92 15.14 -6.30
CA GLY A 238 2.35 15.43 -6.16
C GLY A 238 2.63 16.50 -5.10
N ALA A 239 3.32 17.57 -5.50
CA ALA A 239 3.67 18.68 -4.61
C ALA A 239 2.48 19.55 -4.15
N GLN A 240 1.30 19.40 -4.75
CA GLN A 240 0.10 20.12 -4.31
C GLN A 240 -0.55 19.45 -3.09
N GLY A 241 -0.44 18.13 -2.96
CA GLY A 241 -0.99 17.40 -1.84
C GLY A 241 -1.83 16.20 -2.24
N ALA A 242 -2.92 15.96 -1.51
CA ALA A 242 -3.85 14.89 -1.82
C ALA A 242 -5.29 15.25 -1.42
N VAL A 243 -6.23 14.65 -2.15
CA VAL A 243 -7.68 14.83 -1.95
C VAL A 243 -8.33 13.48 -1.73
N ALA A 244 -9.15 13.35 -0.69
CA ALA A 244 -9.97 12.17 -0.42
C ALA A 244 -11.43 12.46 -0.76
N LEU A 245 -12.01 11.71 -1.67
CA LEU A 245 -13.34 11.87 -2.25
C LEU A 245 -14.20 10.65 -1.90
N PRO A 246 -15.05 10.74 -0.87
CA PRO A 246 -16.00 9.68 -0.56
C PRO A 246 -17.02 9.47 -1.69
N ALA A 247 -17.64 8.28 -1.72
CA ALA A 247 -18.74 7.99 -2.65
C ALA A 247 -19.89 9.00 -2.48
N VAL A 248 -20.45 9.42 -3.61
CA VAL A 248 -21.70 10.18 -3.64
C VAL A 248 -22.85 9.21 -3.38
N ARG A 249 -23.79 9.61 -2.51
CA ARG A 249 -24.83 8.77 -1.93
C ARG A 249 -25.69 7.99 -2.92
N GLY A 250 -26.09 6.81 -2.47
CA GLY A 250 -27.06 5.90 -3.08
C GLY A 250 -26.50 4.58 -3.58
N GLN A 251 -25.19 4.38 -3.64
CA GLN A 251 -24.60 3.23 -4.33
C GLN A 251 -23.89 2.20 -3.45
N SER A 252 -23.41 2.52 -2.26
CA SER A 252 -22.93 1.48 -1.33
C SER A 252 -22.88 1.97 0.13
N CYS A 253 -23.52 1.24 1.03
CA CYS A 253 -23.37 1.39 2.48
C CYS A 253 -22.62 0.17 3.02
N ARG A 254 -21.33 0.01 2.73
CA ARG A 254 -20.51 -1.05 3.32
C ARG A 254 -19.91 -0.66 4.68
N TRP A 255 -19.86 0.64 4.96
CA TRP A 255 -19.33 1.21 6.19
C TRP A 255 -20.42 1.92 6.96
N GLY A 256 -20.78 1.39 8.15
CA GLY A 256 -21.39 2.22 9.18
C GLY A 256 -20.41 3.32 9.63
N ASP A 257 -20.86 4.33 10.36
CA ASP A 257 -20.06 5.48 10.80
C ASP A 257 -18.83 5.18 11.67
N GLY A 258 -18.47 3.92 11.85
CA GLY A 258 -17.30 3.43 12.57
C GLY A 258 -16.54 2.40 11.76
N GLY A 259 -15.56 2.77 10.95
CA GLY A 259 -14.48 1.96 10.41
C GLY A 259 -14.67 0.45 10.12
N PRO A 260 -13.62 -0.31 9.79
CA PRO A 260 -13.71 -1.74 9.57
C PRO A 260 -14.20 -2.46 10.86
N PRO A 261 -14.99 -3.56 10.74
CA PRO A 261 -15.61 -4.21 11.89
C PRO A 261 -14.58 -4.56 12.96
N ALA A 262 -14.82 -4.08 14.18
CA ALA A 262 -14.02 -4.43 15.35
C ALA A 262 -14.00 -5.96 15.51
N ARG A 263 -12.86 -6.51 15.97
CA ARG A 263 -12.72 -7.93 16.30
C ARG A 263 -13.94 -8.43 17.08
N ALA A 264 -14.75 -9.30 16.48
CA ALA A 264 -15.79 -10.02 17.19
C ALA A 264 -15.13 -10.92 18.25
N LYS A 265 -15.33 -10.60 19.54
CA LYS A 265 -15.02 -11.54 20.61
C LYS A 265 -15.95 -12.75 20.48
N PRO A 266 -15.49 -14.00 20.63
CA PRO A 266 -16.36 -15.16 20.61
C PRO A 266 -17.42 -15.00 21.71
N ARG A 267 -18.69 -14.90 21.34
CA ARG A 267 -19.81 -15.01 22.26
C ARG A 267 -20.02 -16.47 22.61
N VAL A 268 -19.79 -16.80 23.85
CA VAL A 268 -20.32 -18.03 24.47
C VAL A 268 -21.84 -17.90 24.49
N GLY A 269 -22.53 -18.95 24.03
CA GLY A 269 -23.95 -18.93 23.69
C GLY A 269 -24.87 -18.64 24.87
N GLU A 270 -25.95 -17.97 24.54
CA GLU A 270 -27.26 -18.19 25.17
C GLU A 270 -28.35 -18.01 24.13
N GLY A 271 -29.29 -18.95 24.14
CA GLY A 271 -30.31 -19.08 23.11
C GLY A 271 -31.49 -18.11 23.22
N GLY A 272 -32.09 -17.88 22.10
CA GLY A 272 -33.54 -17.66 21.97
C GLY A 272 -33.98 -16.25 21.70
N ARG A 273 -34.58 -16.10 20.58
CA ARG A 273 -35.81 -15.43 20.12
C ARG A 273 -35.58 -14.56 18.87
N ASP A 274 -36.35 -14.92 17.83
CA ASP A 274 -36.52 -14.18 16.61
C ASP A 274 -36.93 -12.71 16.88
N GLY A 275 -36.10 -11.83 16.41
CA GLY A 275 -36.34 -10.40 16.34
C GLY A 275 -35.17 -9.80 15.55
N THR A 276 -35.29 -9.84 14.20
CA THR A 276 -34.36 -9.12 13.33
C THR A 276 -34.46 -7.62 13.68
N PRO A 277 -33.40 -7.00 14.24
CA PRO A 277 -33.38 -5.55 14.37
C PRO A 277 -33.39 -4.93 12.98
N PRO A 278 -34.11 -3.82 12.73
CA PRO A 278 -34.01 -3.09 11.48
C PRO A 278 -32.53 -2.75 11.26
N SER A 279 -32.06 -2.93 10.03
CA SER A 279 -30.73 -2.49 9.61
C SER A 279 -30.56 -1.03 10.03
N PRO A 280 -29.45 -0.66 10.68
CA PRO A 280 -29.20 0.74 11.03
C PRO A 280 -29.36 1.58 9.76
N GLY A 281 -30.23 2.58 9.80
CA GLY A 281 -30.55 3.45 8.68
C GLY A 281 -29.26 4.00 8.10
N CYS A 282 -29.10 3.85 6.78
CA CYS A 282 -28.01 4.47 6.03
C CYS A 282 -28.05 5.97 6.30
N ASP A 283 -27.04 6.48 7.02
CA ASP A 283 -26.94 7.92 7.28
C ASP A 283 -26.82 8.62 5.92
N THR A 284 -27.80 9.44 5.61
CA THR A 284 -27.93 10.12 4.35
C THR A 284 -27.19 11.47 4.30
N THR A 285 -26.28 11.86 5.26
CA THR A 285 -25.48 13.09 5.17
C THR A 285 -24.31 12.96 4.17
N PRO A 286 -24.05 13.90 3.22
CA PRO A 286 -22.89 13.86 2.36
C PRO A 286 -21.61 13.84 3.21
N ARG A 287 -20.77 12.84 3.00
CA ARG A 287 -19.44 12.86 3.63
C ARG A 287 -18.63 13.98 2.98
N PRO A 288 -18.00 14.89 3.75
CA PRO A 288 -17.23 15.96 3.17
C PRO A 288 -15.98 15.42 2.48
N THR A 289 -15.66 15.98 1.32
CA THR A 289 -14.35 15.86 0.70
C THR A 289 -13.29 16.41 1.65
N ALA A 290 -12.18 15.70 1.82
CA ALA A 290 -11.06 16.18 2.60
C ALA A 290 -9.85 16.48 1.70
N THR A 291 -9.10 17.50 2.03
CA THR A 291 -7.85 17.87 1.35
C THR A 291 -6.74 18.04 2.37
N ALA A 292 -5.52 17.72 1.99
CA ALA A 292 -4.33 18.04 2.76
C ALA A 292 -3.21 18.47 1.81
N PRO A 293 -2.62 19.67 1.99
CA PRO A 293 -1.48 20.09 1.17
C PRO A 293 -0.26 19.23 1.49
N ALA A 294 0.61 19.04 0.48
CA ALA A 294 1.85 18.34 0.66
C ALA A 294 2.77 19.06 1.65
N LEU A 295 3.59 18.29 2.34
CA LEU A 295 4.63 18.83 3.22
C LEU A 295 5.83 19.32 2.41
N LYS A 296 6.50 20.35 2.91
CA LYS A 296 7.80 20.77 2.37
C LYS A 296 8.89 19.85 2.92
N VAL A 297 9.56 19.13 2.04
CA VAL A 297 10.58 18.14 2.43
C VAL A 297 11.89 18.37 1.69
N ASP A 298 13.00 18.09 2.36
CA ASP A 298 14.33 18.07 1.73
C ASP A 298 14.52 16.65 1.14
N VAL A 299 14.21 16.52 -0.17
CA VAL A 299 14.11 15.23 -0.85
C VAL A 299 15.48 14.58 -1.03
N VAL A 300 15.62 13.34 -0.57
CA VAL A 300 16.78 12.44 -0.77
C VAL A 300 16.49 11.41 -1.84
N ALA A 301 15.30 10.78 -1.80
CA ALA A 301 14.85 9.80 -2.79
C ALA A 301 13.33 9.88 -2.96
N THR A 302 12.82 9.67 -4.18
CA THR A 302 11.37 9.74 -4.48
C THR A 302 10.69 8.38 -4.54
N THR A 303 11.47 7.31 -4.70
CA THR A 303 10.95 5.94 -4.82
C THR A 303 10.31 5.50 -3.50
N GLY A 304 9.16 4.82 -3.57
CA GLY A 304 8.45 4.31 -2.39
C GLY A 304 7.58 5.33 -1.65
N ALA A 305 7.63 6.62 -2.00
CA ALA A 305 6.82 7.65 -1.34
C ALA A 305 5.31 7.43 -1.50
N GLY A 306 4.87 6.92 -2.65
CA GLY A 306 3.47 6.54 -2.90
C GLY A 306 3.02 5.40 -2.00
N ASP A 307 3.85 4.36 -1.88
CA ASP A 307 3.58 3.20 -1.04
C ASP A 307 3.53 3.62 0.45
N ALA A 308 4.48 4.46 0.88
CA ALA A 308 4.50 5.02 2.23
C ALA A 308 3.26 5.87 2.51
N PHE A 309 2.82 6.70 1.54
CA PHE A 309 1.57 7.45 1.66
C PHE A 309 0.38 6.52 1.87
N ALA A 310 0.25 5.47 1.05
CA ALA A 310 -0.82 4.48 1.20
C ALA A 310 -0.75 3.79 2.57
N ALA A 311 0.43 3.41 3.04
CA ALA A 311 0.62 2.81 4.36
C ALA A 311 0.20 3.74 5.50
N GLY A 312 0.63 5.02 5.50
CA GLY A 312 0.24 6.02 6.49
C GLY A 312 -1.28 6.27 6.50
N PHE A 313 -1.88 6.38 5.31
CA PHE A 313 -3.32 6.52 5.15
C PHE A 313 -4.09 5.31 5.69
N LEU A 314 -3.66 4.08 5.35
CA LEU A 314 -4.27 2.84 5.83
C LEU A 314 -4.09 2.65 7.33
N SER A 315 -2.93 3.01 7.90
CA SER A 315 -2.70 3.01 9.35
C SER A 315 -3.71 3.89 10.08
N ALA A 316 -3.94 5.11 9.58
CA ALA A 316 -4.93 6.03 10.12
C ALA A 316 -6.37 5.54 9.89
N THR A 317 -6.63 4.85 8.77
CA THR A 317 -7.93 4.22 8.47
C THR A 317 -8.25 3.09 9.45
N LEU A 318 -7.29 2.21 9.75
CA LEU A 318 -7.43 1.12 10.72
C LEU A 318 -7.68 1.62 12.15
N ARG A 319 -7.34 2.87 12.42
CA ARG A 319 -7.53 3.58 13.69
C ARG A 319 -8.78 4.46 13.71
N ASP A 320 -9.62 4.40 12.67
CA ASP A 320 -10.84 5.19 12.52
C ASP A 320 -10.66 6.72 12.62
N LEU A 321 -9.50 7.23 12.18
CA LEU A 321 -9.25 8.67 12.20
C LEU A 321 -10.05 9.40 11.10
N PRO A 322 -10.36 10.70 11.30
CA PRO A 322 -11.02 11.53 10.29
C PRO A 322 -10.23 11.60 8.97
N LEU A 323 -10.89 11.80 7.83
CA LEU A 323 -10.25 11.80 6.50
C LEU A 323 -9.07 12.75 6.38
N THR A 324 -9.17 13.98 6.91
CA THR A 324 -8.04 14.92 6.91
C THR A 324 -6.84 14.37 7.67
N ALA A 325 -7.07 13.72 8.82
CA ALA A 325 -5.99 13.08 9.57
C ALA A 325 -5.39 11.91 8.78
N ARG A 326 -6.22 11.10 8.08
CA ARG A 326 -5.71 10.00 7.21
C ARG A 326 -4.80 10.53 6.13
N LEU A 327 -5.17 11.61 5.43
CA LEU A 327 -4.33 12.26 4.43
C LEU A 327 -3.02 12.78 5.02
N ARG A 328 -3.08 13.43 6.19
CA ARG A 328 -1.90 13.95 6.87
C ARG A 328 -0.95 12.84 7.32
N HIS A 329 -1.47 11.72 7.85
CA HIS A 329 -0.65 10.54 8.14
C HIS A 329 -0.02 9.95 6.89
N GLY A 330 -0.74 9.94 5.75
CA GLY A 330 -0.18 9.57 4.45
C GLY A 330 1.00 10.47 4.07
N HIS A 331 0.84 11.78 4.17
CA HIS A 331 1.91 12.75 3.87
C HIS A 331 3.12 12.62 4.83
N LEU A 332 2.90 12.37 6.12
CA LEU A 332 4.00 12.17 7.08
C LEU A 332 4.80 10.89 6.76
N ALA A 333 4.13 9.80 6.44
CA ALA A 333 4.80 8.57 6.05
C ALA A 333 5.57 8.75 4.72
N ALA A 334 4.97 9.43 3.74
CA ALA A 334 5.65 9.79 2.50
C ALA A 334 6.87 10.68 2.73
N ALA A 335 6.76 11.68 3.63
CA ALA A 335 7.87 12.56 3.99
C ALA A 335 9.03 11.80 4.64
N ALA A 336 8.76 10.78 5.48
CA ALA A 336 9.80 9.93 6.04
C ALA A 336 10.59 9.19 4.95
N THR A 337 9.88 8.63 3.96
CA THR A 337 10.53 7.96 2.82
C THR A 337 11.27 8.95 1.92
N LEU A 338 10.69 10.10 1.61
CA LEU A 338 11.33 11.13 0.77
C LEU A 338 12.64 11.67 1.36
N THR A 339 12.76 11.70 2.70
CA THR A 339 13.94 12.22 3.42
C THR A 339 14.96 11.15 3.79
N ALA A 340 14.78 9.91 3.31
CA ALA A 340 15.68 8.78 3.57
C ALA A 340 16.19 8.17 2.25
N PRO A 341 17.37 7.53 2.23
CA PRO A 341 17.82 6.76 1.08
C PRO A 341 17.03 5.44 0.95
N GLY A 342 16.75 5.02 -0.29
CA GLY A 342 16.07 3.73 -0.55
C GLY A 342 14.56 3.88 -0.77
N ASP A 343 13.87 2.75 -0.81
CA ASP A 343 12.44 2.64 -1.13
C ASP A 343 11.57 2.52 0.14
N LEU A 344 12.21 2.25 1.26
CA LEU A 344 11.60 2.08 2.58
C LEU A 344 12.32 2.95 3.61
N ALA A 345 11.52 3.62 4.45
CA ALA A 345 12.00 4.28 5.65
C ALA A 345 11.15 3.89 6.85
N ALA A 346 11.71 4.02 8.05
CA ALA A 346 10.92 3.89 9.26
C ALA A 346 9.86 5.00 9.29
N PRO A 347 8.57 4.67 9.49
CA PRO A 347 7.55 5.69 9.66
C PRO A 347 7.82 6.49 10.93
N PRO A 348 7.32 7.73 11.03
CA PRO A 348 7.46 8.50 12.26
C PRO A 348 6.79 7.77 13.43
N PRO A 349 7.35 7.84 14.65
CA PRO A 349 6.71 7.30 15.83
C PRO A 349 5.27 7.80 15.96
N ARG A 350 4.36 6.92 16.37
CA ARG A 350 2.92 7.24 16.42
C ARG A 350 2.60 8.54 17.19
N PRO A 351 3.18 8.81 18.38
CA PRO A 351 2.92 10.06 19.09
C PRO A 351 3.33 11.32 18.31
N LEU A 352 4.46 11.25 17.59
CA LEU A 352 4.94 12.33 16.74
C LEU A 352 3.98 12.54 15.56
N ALA A 353 3.62 11.46 14.86
CA ALA A 353 2.70 11.52 13.73
C ALA A 353 1.33 12.08 14.13
N ASP A 354 0.77 11.63 15.26
CA ASP A 354 -0.52 12.11 15.78
C ASP A 354 -0.46 13.60 16.13
N ARG A 355 0.60 14.05 16.79
CA ARG A 355 0.81 15.45 17.14
C ARG A 355 0.93 16.33 15.90
N LEU A 356 1.71 15.91 14.90
CA LEU A 356 1.88 16.66 13.65
C LEU A 356 0.59 16.66 12.82
N ALA A 357 -0.11 15.53 12.73
CA ALA A 357 -1.37 15.44 12.00
C ALA A 357 -2.50 16.28 12.63
N ALA A 358 -2.42 16.59 13.93
CA ALA A 358 -3.39 17.40 14.65
C ALA A 358 -3.14 18.91 14.57
N LEU A 359 -2.07 19.37 13.93
CA LEU A 359 -1.78 20.80 13.74
C LEU A 359 -2.92 21.49 12.97
N ASP A 360 -3.12 22.77 13.21
CA ASP A 360 -4.01 23.57 12.37
C ASP A 360 -3.45 23.71 10.93
N ASP A 361 -4.28 24.12 9.98
CA ASP A 361 -3.87 24.21 8.58
C ASP A 361 -2.70 25.20 8.35
N PRO A 362 -2.65 26.38 9.00
CA PRO A 362 -1.49 27.27 8.88
C PRO A 362 -0.19 26.64 9.43
N ALA A 363 -0.24 25.94 10.55
CA ALA A 363 0.95 25.28 11.11
C ALA A 363 1.39 24.09 10.24
N TRP A 364 0.43 23.29 9.76
CA TRP A 364 0.70 22.23 8.79
C TRP A 364 1.41 22.73 7.54
N GLY A 365 0.92 23.81 6.93
CA GLY A 365 1.50 24.39 5.72
C GLY A 365 2.90 25.00 5.91
N ARG A 366 3.32 25.24 7.15
CA ARG A 366 4.68 25.73 7.48
C ARG A 366 5.67 24.62 7.81
N LEU A 367 5.21 23.38 8.02
CA LEU A 367 6.10 22.26 8.31
C LEU A 367 7.15 22.10 7.21
N ARG A 368 8.40 21.93 7.66
CA ARG A 368 9.52 21.61 6.80
C ARG A 368 10.28 20.45 7.45
N LEU A 369 10.42 19.34 6.73
CA LEU A 369 10.99 18.10 7.23
C LEU A 369 12.24 17.76 6.42
N GLY A 370 13.33 17.45 7.08
CA GLY A 370 14.60 17.05 6.48
C GLY A 370 15.05 15.68 7.01
N PRO A 371 16.19 15.14 6.51
CA PRO A 371 16.73 13.86 6.98
C PRO A 371 16.84 13.79 8.51
N GLY A 372 16.43 12.66 9.10
CA GLY A 372 16.49 12.41 10.56
C GLY A 372 15.32 13.01 11.36
N TRP A 373 14.35 13.67 10.74
CA TRP A 373 13.23 14.28 11.46
C TRP A 373 12.36 13.27 12.25
N THR A 374 12.36 12.01 11.85
CA THR A 374 11.63 10.93 12.54
C THR A 374 12.25 10.55 13.87
N ASP A 375 13.53 10.88 14.09
CA ASP A 375 14.32 10.50 15.28
C ASP A 375 14.31 11.61 16.33
N ALA A 376 13.88 12.81 16.00
CA ALA A 376 13.94 14.00 16.86
C ALA A 376 13.23 13.84 18.23
N ASP A 377 12.18 13.02 18.29
CA ASP A 377 11.48 12.73 19.56
C ASP A 377 12.14 11.57 20.36
N ALA A 378 12.90 10.69 19.69
CA ALA A 378 13.64 9.65 20.37
C ALA A 378 14.80 10.25 21.17
N GLU A 379 15.50 11.22 20.62
CA GLU A 379 16.57 11.96 21.30
C GLU A 379 16.04 12.77 22.49
N ALA A 380 14.92 13.49 22.30
CA ALA A 380 14.28 14.25 23.40
C ALA A 380 13.76 13.34 24.54
N ALA A 381 13.27 12.15 24.20
CA ALA A 381 12.83 11.17 25.22
C ALA A 381 14.01 10.51 25.96
N GLU A 382 15.14 10.30 25.28
CA GLU A 382 16.37 9.78 25.87
C GLU A 382 17.03 10.82 26.79
N GLU A 383 17.10 12.08 26.37
CA GLU A 383 17.58 13.17 27.23
C GLU A 383 16.71 13.36 28.48
N ALA A 384 15.38 13.16 28.37
CA ALA A 384 14.48 13.25 29.52
C ALA A 384 14.62 12.05 30.49
N ARG A 385 15.10 10.89 30.03
CA ARG A 385 15.36 9.71 30.86
C ARG A 385 16.72 9.75 31.54
N THR A 386 17.66 10.54 30.99
CA THR A 386 19.03 10.67 31.50
C THR A 386 19.22 11.87 32.45
N ARG A 387 18.21 12.70 32.64
CA ARG A 387 18.12 13.76 33.65
C ARG A 387 17.24 13.32 34.80
#